data_a46025b7fbd24689002b37fce5d48399
#
_entry.id   a46025b7fbd24689002b37fce5d48399
#
_cell.length_a   1.000
_cell.length_b   1.000
_cell.length_c   1.000
_cell.angle_alpha   90.00
_cell.angle_beta   90.00
_cell.angle_gamma   90.00
#
_symmetry.space_group_name_H-M   'P 1'
#
loop_
_entity.id
_entity.type
_entity.pdbx_description
1 polymer ?
#
loop_
_entity_poly.entity_id
_entity_poly.type
_entity_poly.pdbx_seq_one_letter_code
_entity_poly.pdbx_strand_id
1 'polypeptide(L)'
;LGVAAISYDSEEVLADFSQRRGITFPLLSDDDSEAITDFGILNTVAAEGLGPNGDDPEVVADVAKYVSVFGASEMTVGTPYPGTFMVDSRGRVTSRFFEEFYRERNTTANVMLKLGTGLSPIAAIEGETEHLKFTAYPSNSSVTVGTRFSIAVQLDPNPKIHVYAPGAEDLGYKVIALNLNPVPHVRFEPMEFPESEIYHFEPLDERVPVYQRPFTLIQEAVVAGTPETEEALAQLD
;
A
#
# COMPACT_ATOMS: atom_id res chain seq x y z
N LEU A 1 -12.84 -15.37 -1.19
CA LEU A 1 -11.53 -14.81 -0.89
C LEU A 1 -10.78 -15.79 0.02
N GLY A 2 -9.56 -16.18 -0.36
CA GLY A 2 -8.66 -16.97 0.49
C GLY A 2 -7.63 -16.07 1.15
N VAL A 3 -7.16 -16.46 2.34
CA VAL A 3 -6.07 -15.80 3.07
C VAL A 3 -5.07 -16.87 3.47
N ALA A 4 -3.78 -16.57 3.33
CA ALA A 4 -2.68 -17.37 3.88
C ALA A 4 -1.60 -16.41 4.37
N ALA A 5 -0.80 -16.84 5.33
CA ALA A 5 0.41 -16.12 5.73
C ALA A 5 1.64 -17.02 5.55
N ILE A 6 2.75 -16.39 5.19
CA ILE A 6 4.05 -17.07 5.02
C ILE A 6 5.01 -16.49 6.06
N SER A 7 5.77 -17.35 6.70
CA SER A 7 6.79 -16.95 7.66
C SER A 7 8.05 -17.82 7.48
N TYR A 8 9.20 -17.29 7.85
CA TYR A 8 10.47 -18.02 7.92
C TYR A 8 10.57 -18.96 9.13
N ASP A 9 9.52 -19.01 9.97
CA ASP A 9 9.45 -19.93 11.09
C ASP A 9 9.16 -21.38 10.63
N SER A 10 9.65 -22.35 11.39
CA SER A 10 9.40 -23.77 11.11
C SER A 10 7.91 -24.14 11.25
N GLU A 11 7.51 -25.24 10.60
CA GLU A 11 6.13 -25.75 10.69
C GLU A 11 5.69 -26.00 12.13
N GLU A 12 6.59 -26.47 13.01
CA GLU A 12 6.30 -26.73 14.43
C GLU A 12 5.94 -25.41 15.16
N VAL A 13 6.75 -24.37 14.96
CA VAL A 13 6.52 -23.04 15.55
C VAL A 13 5.19 -22.45 15.06
N LEU A 14 4.91 -22.54 13.77
CA LEU A 14 3.67 -22.03 13.19
C LEU A 14 2.45 -22.80 13.65
N ALA A 15 2.55 -24.11 13.81
CA ALA A 15 1.45 -24.94 14.33
C ALA A 15 1.11 -24.57 15.78
N ASP A 16 2.11 -24.43 16.66
CA ASP A 16 1.93 -23.98 18.04
C ASP A 16 1.35 -22.58 18.11
N PHE A 17 1.87 -21.66 17.31
CA PHE A 17 1.36 -20.30 17.23
C PHE A 17 -0.10 -20.25 16.75
N SER A 18 -0.43 -20.98 15.69
CA SER A 18 -1.78 -21.09 15.15
C SER A 18 -2.78 -21.60 16.22
N GLN A 19 -2.40 -22.65 16.93
CA GLN A 19 -3.23 -23.22 18.00
C GLN A 19 -3.44 -22.22 19.15
N ARG A 20 -2.38 -21.60 19.64
CA ARG A 20 -2.45 -20.65 20.75
C ARG A 20 -3.26 -19.40 20.42
N ARG A 21 -3.24 -18.96 19.18
CA ARG A 21 -3.90 -17.72 18.70
C ARG A 21 -5.25 -17.97 18.05
N GLY A 22 -5.66 -19.24 17.86
CA GLY A 22 -6.94 -19.59 17.22
C GLY A 22 -6.98 -19.15 15.75
N ILE A 23 -5.84 -19.22 15.03
CA ILE A 23 -5.76 -18.84 13.62
C ILE A 23 -6.43 -19.93 12.77
N THR A 24 -7.32 -19.53 11.87
CA THR A 24 -8.15 -20.45 11.07
C THR A 24 -7.76 -20.51 9.59
N PHE A 25 -6.83 -19.70 9.17
CA PHE A 25 -6.27 -19.71 7.80
C PHE A 25 -4.89 -20.35 7.79
N PRO A 26 -4.40 -20.84 6.64
CA PRO A 26 -3.10 -21.47 6.52
C PRO A 26 -1.95 -20.55 6.93
N LEU A 27 -1.05 -21.05 7.75
CA LEU A 27 0.29 -20.52 7.98
C LEU A 27 1.27 -21.43 7.25
N LEU A 28 2.08 -20.88 6.37
CA LEU A 28 3.03 -21.60 5.53
C LEU A 28 4.45 -21.33 6.03
N SER A 29 5.23 -22.38 6.18
CA SER A 29 6.65 -22.29 6.53
C SER A 29 7.48 -22.07 5.28
N ASP A 30 8.42 -21.15 5.35
CA ASP A 30 9.42 -20.81 4.35
C ASP A 30 10.76 -20.69 5.08
N ASP A 31 11.18 -21.76 5.75
CA ASP A 31 12.32 -21.79 6.68
C ASP A 31 13.67 -21.58 5.99
N ASP A 32 13.74 -21.79 4.68
CA ASP A 32 14.87 -21.43 3.83
C ASP A 32 14.74 -20.05 3.16
N SER A 33 13.62 -19.35 3.37
CA SER A 33 13.32 -18.02 2.82
C SER A 33 13.35 -17.94 1.29
N GLU A 34 13.06 -19.04 0.60
CA GLU A 34 13.03 -19.09 -0.87
C GLU A 34 11.85 -18.26 -1.41
N ALA A 35 10.63 -18.47 -0.90
CA ALA A 35 9.46 -17.72 -1.30
C ALA A 35 9.58 -16.23 -0.91
N ILE A 36 10.08 -15.93 0.30
CA ILE A 36 10.34 -14.56 0.77
C ILE A 36 11.29 -13.83 -0.19
N THR A 37 12.33 -14.52 -0.66
CA THR A 37 13.29 -13.98 -1.62
C THR A 37 12.65 -13.76 -3.00
N ASP A 38 11.86 -14.70 -3.49
CA ASP A 38 11.17 -14.61 -4.78
C ASP A 38 10.13 -13.49 -4.80
N PHE A 39 9.47 -13.21 -3.67
CA PHE A 39 8.60 -12.05 -3.51
C PHE A 39 9.35 -10.70 -3.38
N GLY A 40 10.69 -10.73 -3.26
CA GLY A 40 11.54 -9.54 -3.16
C GLY A 40 11.37 -8.79 -1.84
N ILE A 41 11.05 -9.49 -0.76
CA ILE A 41 10.82 -8.91 0.58
C ILE A 41 11.81 -9.39 1.63
N LEU A 42 12.91 -10.06 1.22
CA LEU A 42 13.96 -10.44 2.16
C LEU A 42 14.59 -9.18 2.78
N ASN A 43 14.75 -9.17 4.10
CA ASN A 43 15.48 -8.13 4.79
C ASN A 43 16.99 -8.29 4.51
N THR A 44 17.49 -7.56 3.53
CA THR A 44 18.87 -7.63 3.08
C THR A 44 19.84 -7.15 4.16
N VAL A 45 19.48 -6.17 4.99
CA VAL A 45 20.33 -5.71 6.08
C VAL A 45 20.57 -6.81 7.12
N ALA A 46 19.53 -7.57 7.47
CA ALA A 46 19.68 -8.72 8.36
C ALA A 46 20.47 -9.85 7.69
N ALA A 47 20.23 -10.14 6.41
CA ALA A 47 20.92 -11.17 5.66
C ALA A 47 22.42 -10.88 5.50
N GLU A 48 22.78 -9.63 5.19
CA GLU A 48 24.15 -9.18 5.04
C GLU A 48 24.88 -9.11 6.39
N GLY A 49 24.22 -8.54 7.42
CA GLY A 49 24.81 -8.39 8.75
C GLY A 49 25.10 -9.70 9.47
N LEU A 50 24.36 -10.74 9.18
CA LEU A 50 24.56 -12.09 9.73
C LEU A 50 25.25 -13.05 8.73
N GLY A 51 25.54 -12.54 7.54
CA GLY A 51 26.21 -13.30 6.48
C GLY A 51 27.73 -13.32 6.60
N PRO A 52 28.42 -13.93 5.63
CA PRO A 52 29.88 -14.08 5.64
C PRO A 52 30.64 -12.75 5.56
N ASN A 53 30.02 -11.68 5.11
CA ASN A 53 30.59 -10.33 5.03
C ASN A 53 30.13 -9.41 6.17
N GLY A 54 29.53 -9.95 7.22
CA GLY A 54 28.99 -9.17 8.34
C GLY A 54 30.00 -8.33 9.10
N ASP A 55 31.30 -8.62 8.97
CA ASP A 55 32.40 -7.84 9.54
C ASP A 55 32.87 -6.69 8.64
N ASP A 56 32.31 -6.55 7.44
CA ASP A 56 32.62 -5.41 6.56
C ASP A 56 32.19 -4.09 7.22
N PRO A 57 33.04 -3.06 7.25
CA PRO A 57 32.75 -1.79 7.91
C PRO A 57 31.46 -1.10 7.40
N GLU A 58 31.12 -1.23 6.10
CA GLU A 58 29.91 -0.68 5.54
C GLU A 58 28.68 -1.45 6.04
N VAL A 59 28.72 -2.77 6.01
CA VAL A 59 27.67 -3.64 6.55
C VAL A 59 27.44 -3.40 8.04
N VAL A 60 28.52 -3.31 8.82
CA VAL A 60 28.43 -2.97 10.26
C VAL A 60 27.77 -1.62 10.49
N ALA A 61 28.09 -0.60 9.67
CA ALA A 61 27.47 0.71 9.76
C ALA A 61 25.98 0.68 9.44
N ASP A 62 25.58 -0.06 8.39
CA ASP A 62 24.18 -0.19 7.97
C ASP A 62 23.35 -0.96 9.02
N VAL A 63 23.90 -2.05 9.56
CA VAL A 63 23.28 -2.78 10.67
C VAL A 63 23.10 -1.88 11.90
N ALA A 64 24.14 -1.13 12.27
CA ALA A 64 24.06 -0.20 13.42
C ALA A 64 23.00 0.89 13.20
N LYS A 65 22.94 1.45 12.00
CA LYS A 65 21.92 2.41 11.59
C LYS A 65 20.51 1.79 11.67
N TYR A 66 20.32 0.61 11.09
CA TYR A 66 19.06 -0.13 11.15
C TYR A 66 18.61 -0.37 12.61
N VAL A 67 19.50 -0.88 13.46
CA VAL A 67 19.20 -1.12 14.89
C VAL A 67 18.86 0.17 15.62
N SER A 68 19.54 1.28 15.33
CA SER A 68 19.27 2.57 15.96
C SER A 68 17.89 3.12 15.64
N VAL A 69 17.43 2.92 14.39
CA VAL A 69 16.13 3.39 13.91
C VAL A 69 14.99 2.50 14.38
N PHE A 70 15.18 1.18 14.28
CA PHE A 70 14.11 0.22 14.50
C PHE A 70 14.11 -0.42 15.88
N GLY A 71 15.18 -0.24 16.66
CA GLY A 71 15.32 -0.83 17.99
C GLY A 71 15.34 -2.36 17.96
N ALA A 72 15.84 -2.94 16.87
CA ALA A 72 15.93 -4.38 16.72
C ALA A 72 16.95 -4.92 17.72
N SER A 73 16.55 -5.81 18.59
CA SER A 73 17.44 -6.48 19.54
C SER A 73 18.00 -7.80 19.01
N GLU A 74 17.27 -8.41 18.11
CA GLU A 74 17.64 -9.69 17.47
C GLU A 74 17.29 -9.63 15.98
N MET A 75 18.27 -9.92 15.14
CA MET A 75 18.07 -10.11 13.70
C MET A 75 18.32 -11.56 13.38
N THR A 76 17.50 -12.12 12.51
CA THR A 76 17.63 -13.51 12.05
C THR A 76 17.76 -13.50 10.53
N VAL A 77 18.70 -14.27 10.00
CA VAL A 77 18.81 -14.51 8.55
C VAL A 77 17.48 -15.09 8.05
N GLY A 78 17.02 -14.60 6.91
CA GLY A 78 15.74 -15.02 6.32
C GLY A 78 14.53 -14.19 6.78
N THR A 79 14.69 -13.28 7.73
CA THR A 79 13.60 -12.39 8.15
C THR A 79 13.10 -11.54 6.97
N PRO A 80 11.78 -11.52 6.68
CA PRO A 80 11.24 -10.66 5.64
C PRO A 80 10.94 -9.25 6.14
N TYR A 81 10.89 -8.29 5.22
CA TYR A 81 10.08 -7.10 5.43
C TYR A 81 8.59 -7.47 5.38
N PRO A 82 7.74 -6.81 6.17
CA PRO A 82 6.32 -7.09 6.12
C PRO A 82 5.74 -6.72 4.75
N GLY A 83 4.98 -7.62 4.17
CA GLY A 83 4.32 -7.40 2.88
C GLY A 83 2.98 -8.13 2.81
N THR A 84 2.03 -7.55 2.11
CA THR A 84 0.75 -8.17 1.77
C THR A 84 0.60 -8.16 0.26
N PHE A 85 0.33 -9.31 -0.31
CA PHE A 85 0.16 -9.49 -1.74
C PHE A 85 -1.26 -9.94 -2.05
N MET A 86 -1.89 -9.31 -3.03
CA MET A 86 -3.15 -9.77 -3.58
C MET A 86 -2.87 -10.54 -4.87
N VAL A 87 -3.46 -11.72 -4.98
CA VAL A 87 -3.23 -12.63 -6.10
C VAL A 87 -4.57 -12.97 -6.74
N ASP A 88 -4.64 -12.87 -8.07
CA ASP A 88 -5.85 -13.28 -8.81
C ASP A 88 -5.98 -14.81 -8.88
N SER A 89 -7.09 -15.30 -9.45
CA SER A 89 -7.34 -16.73 -9.62
C SER A 89 -6.38 -17.44 -10.58
N ARG A 90 -5.52 -16.68 -11.27
CA ARG A 90 -4.48 -17.20 -12.18
C ARG A 90 -3.09 -17.18 -11.54
N GLY A 91 -2.99 -16.84 -10.26
CA GLY A 91 -1.73 -16.75 -9.54
C GLY A 91 -0.91 -15.49 -9.81
N ARG A 92 -1.51 -14.43 -10.41
CA ARG A 92 -0.78 -13.17 -10.67
C ARG A 92 -1.01 -12.18 -9.54
N VAL A 93 0.05 -11.54 -9.10
CA VAL A 93 -0.02 -10.43 -8.12
C VAL A 93 -0.71 -9.25 -8.80
N THR A 94 -1.83 -8.83 -8.26
CA THR A 94 -2.63 -7.68 -8.73
C THR A 94 -2.40 -6.43 -7.90
N SER A 95 -2.00 -6.60 -6.64
CA SER A 95 -1.63 -5.51 -5.76
C SER A 95 -0.63 -6.02 -4.73
N ARG A 96 0.26 -5.16 -4.32
CA ARG A 96 1.14 -5.42 -3.20
C ARG A 96 1.13 -4.22 -2.25
N PHE A 97 1.17 -4.51 -0.97
CA PHE A 97 1.36 -3.56 0.10
C PHE A 97 2.69 -3.93 0.74
N PHE A 98 3.70 -3.21 0.40
CA PHE A 98 5.05 -3.40 0.92
C PHE A 98 5.35 -2.30 1.91
N GLU A 99 5.87 -2.67 3.06
CA GLU A 99 6.19 -1.76 4.12
C GLU A 99 7.72 -1.57 4.14
N GLU A 100 8.21 -0.48 3.57
CA GLU A 100 9.63 -0.09 3.68
C GLU A 100 10.00 0.12 5.16
N PHE A 101 9.03 0.58 5.94
CA PHE A 101 9.16 0.74 7.37
C PHE A 101 8.35 -0.32 8.12
N TYR A 102 9.02 -1.23 8.82
CA TYR A 102 8.39 -2.41 9.45
C TYR A 102 7.30 -2.08 10.48
N ARG A 103 7.22 -0.85 10.99
CA ARG A 103 6.16 -0.38 11.91
C ARG A 103 4.92 0.14 11.22
N GLU A 104 4.99 0.45 9.93
CA GLU A 104 3.80 0.80 9.16
C GLU A 104 2.97 -0.45 8.87
N ARG A 105 1.67 -0.34 8.93
CA ARG A 105 0.76 -1.45 8.64
C ARG A 105 -0.48 -0.97 7.93
N ASN A 106 -0.84 -1.69 6.87
CA ASN A 106 -2.12 -1.52 6.23
C ASN A 106 -3.23 -1.98 7.18
N THR A 107 -4.29 -1.17 7.27
CA THR A 107 -5.48 -1.61 7.98
C THR A 107 -6.25 -2.63 7.15
N THR A 108 -7.03 -3.49 7.80
CA THR A 108 -7.96 -4.40 7.09
C THR A 108 -8.91 -3.62 6.19
N ALA A 109 -9.37 -2.45 6.64
CA ALA A 109 -10.26 -1.59 5.85
C ALA A 109 -9.57 -1.04 4.60
N ASN A 110 -8.30 -0.65 4.67
CA ASN A 110 -7.51 -0.24 3.51
C ASN A 110 -7.39 -1.39 2.49
N VAL A 111 -7.02 -2.58 2.95
CA VAL A 111 -6.93 -3.78 2.10
C VAL A 111 -8.29 -4.09 1.44
N MET A 112 -9.38 -4.06 2.20
CA MET A 112 -10.73 -4.30 1.70
C MET A 112 -11.15 -3.28 0.64
N LEU A 113 -10.83 -2.01 0.85
CA LEU A 113 -11.11 -0.95 -0.12
C LEU A 113 -10.39 -1.20 -1.46
N LYS A 114 -9.12 -1.55 -1.41
CA LYS A 114 -8.33 -1.88 -2.62
C LYS A 114 -8.81 -3.16 -3.32
N LEU A 115 -9.41 -4.09 -2.59
CA LEU A 115 -10.08 -5.27 -3.16
C LEU A 115 -11.40 -4.93 -3.87
N GLY A 116 -11.86 -3.68 -3.80
CA GLY A 116 -13.17 -3.30 -4.34
C GLY A 116 -14.34 -3.92 -3.57
N THR A 117 -14.09 -4.51 -2.40
CA THR A 117 -15.14 -4.97 -1.50
C THR A 117 -15.65 -3.75 -0.75
N GLY A 118 -16.85 -3.28 -1.13
CA GLY A 118 -17.40 -2.04 -0.62
C GLY A 118 -17.40 -2.00 0.91
N LEU A 119 -16.59 -1.10 1.48
CA LEU A 119 -16.76 -0.67 2.85
C LEU A 119 -18.00 0.23 2.88
N SER A 120 -18.83 0.09 3.89
CA SER A 120 -19.83 1.12 4.15
C SER A 120 -19.09 2.42 4.45
N PRO A 121 -19.37 3.51 3.72
CA PRO A 121 -18.70 4.77 3.96
C PRO A 121 -18.85 5.22 5.41
N ILE A 122 -17.71 5.49 6.08
CA ILE A 122 -17.68 6.01 7.44
C ILE A 122 -17.44 7.52 7.33
N ALA A 123 -18.26 8.33 8.01
CA ALA A 123 -18.12 9.78 8.00
C ALA A 123 -18.03 10.36 6.56
N ALA A 124 -18.88 9.87 5.66
CA ALA A 124 -18.88 10.27 4.27
C ALA A 124 -19.28 11.75 4.10
N ILE A 125 -18.57 12.41 3.19
CA ILE A 125 -18.93 13.73 2.67
C ILE A 125 -19.48 13.51 1.27
N GLU A 126 -20.70 13.95 1.03
CA GLU A 126 -21.35 13.86 -0.26
C GLU A 126 -21.48 15.26 -0.88
N GLY A 127 -21.37 15.32 -2.19
CA GLY A 127 -21.57 16.56 -2.92
C GLY A 127 -21.97 16.29 -4.37
N GLU A 128 -22.49 17.35 -5.01
CA GLU A 128 -22.94 17.31 -6.39
C GLU A 128 -22.52 18.60 -7.09
N THR A 129 -22.11 18.46 -8.34
CA THR A 129 -21.85 19.57 -9.25
C THR A 129 -22.76 19.42 -10.48
N GLU A 130 -22.72 20.40 -11.39
CA GLU A 130 -23.44 20.29 -12.67
C GLU A 130 -23.02 19.03 -13.47
N HIS A 131 -21.82 18.52 -13.25
CA HIS A 131 -21.20 17.49 -14.09
C HIS A 131 -21.11 16.12 -13.43
N LEU A 132 -21.01 16.06 -12.10
CA LEU A 132 -20.82 14.80 -11.39
C LEU A 132 -21.31 14.87 -9.94
N LYS A 133 -21.57 13.70 -9.37
CA LYS A 133 -21.73 13.48 -7.93
C LYS A 133 -20.47 12.88 -7.36
N PHE A 134 -20.22 13.15 -6.08
CA PHE A 134 -19.10 12.51 -5.39
C PHE A 134 -19.45 12.13 -3.96
N THR A 135 -18.79 11.08 -3.48
CA THR A 135 -18.81 10.66 -2.07
C THR A 135 -17.36 10.43 -1.64
N ALA A 136 -16.91 11.16 -0.63
CA ALA A 136 -15.57 11.02 -0.08
C ALA A 136 -15.63 10.48 1.35
N TYR A 137 -14.81 9.49 1.67
CA TYR A 137 -14.76 8.87 3.00
C TYR A 137 -13.40 8.25 3.30
N PRO A 138 -12.96 8.23 4.56
CA PRO A 138 -11.76 7.50 4.97
C PRO A 138 -12.05 6.01 5.11
N SER A 139 -11.04 5.18 4.94
CA SER A 139 -11.12 3.74 5.21
C SER A 139 -11.33 3.42 6.69
N ASN A 140 -10.90 4.30 7.58
CA ASN A 140 -10.92 4.13 9.02
C ASN A 140 -11.48 5.37 9.72
N SER A 141 -12.26 5.16 10.79
CA SER A 141 -12.81 6.24 11.61
C SER A 141 -11.77 6.88 12.54
N SER A 142 -10.73 6.14 12.86
CA SER A 142 -9.58 6.60 13.66
C SER A 142 -8.32 5.86 13.23
N VAL A 143 -7.20 6.53 13.33
CA VAL A 143 -5.89 6.01 12.96
C VAL A 143 -4.86 6.39 14.03
N THR A 144 -3.83 5.59 14.17
CA THR A 144 -2.71 5.81 15.10
C THR A 144 -1.40 5.89 14.34
N VAL A 145 -0.34 6.32 15.00
CA VAL A 145 1.01 6.34 14.43
C VAL A 145 1.38 4.96 13.87
N GLY A 146 1.97 4.95 12.69
CA GLY A 146 2.30 3.73 11.95
C GLY A 146 1.11 3.11 11.20
N THR A 147 -0.07 3.72 11.23
CA THR A 147 -1.22 3.23 10.49
C THR A 147 -1.20 3.78 9.06
N ARG A 148 -1.26 2.88 8.09
CA ARG A 148 -1.54 3.17 6.69
C ARG A 148 -3.04 3.05 6.42
N PHE A 149 -3.65 4.10 5.91
CA PHE A 149 -5.08 4.18 5.62
C PHE A 149 -5.32 4.83 4.28
N SER A 150 -6.55 4.80 3.79
CA SER A 150 -6.91 5.44 2.52
C SER A 150 -8.07 6.42 2.68
N ILE A 151 -8.09 7.41 1.80
CA ILE A 151 -9.24 8.26 1.53
C ILE A 151 -9.77 7.85 0.16
N ALA A 152 -11.00 7.38 0.11
CA ALA A 152 -11.69 7.04 -1.12
C ALA A 152 -12.55 8.22 -1.57
N VAL A 153 -12.50 8.54 -2.85
CA VAL A 153 -13.38 9.52 -3.49
C VAL A 153 -14.07 8.81 -4.66
N GLN A 154 -15.31 8.42 -4.44
CA GLN A 154 -16.18 7.88 -5.47
C GLN A 154 -16.74 9.03 -6.28
N LEU A 155 -16.63 8.95 -7.59
CA LEU A 155 -17.11 9.94 -8.55
C LEU A 155 -18.08 9.27 -9.52
N ASP A 156 -19.22 9.92 -9.72
CA ASP A 156 -20.26 9.45 -10.63
C ASP A 156 -20.55 10.55 -11.65
N PRO A 157 -19.95 10.51 -12.85
CA PRO A 157 -20.21 11.47 -13.91
C PRO A 157 -21.67 11.41 -14.39
N ASN A 158 -22.28 12.58 -14.59
CA ASN A 158 -23.63 12.66 -15.15
C ASN A 158 -23.67 12.12 -16.58
N PRO A 159 -24.81 11.64 -17.09
CA PRO A 159 -24.92 11.12 -18.45
C PRO A 159 -24.35 12.08 -19.50
N LYS A 160 -23.51 11.54 -20.39
CA LYS A 160 -22.79 12.26 -21.47
C LYS A 160 -21.62 13.14 -20.97
N ILE A 161 -21.33 13.15 -19.69
CA ILE A 161 -20.13 13.79 -19.15
C ILE A 161 -19.01 12.74 -19.13
N HIS A 162 -17.81 13.18 -19.43
CA HIS A 162 -16.59 12.41 -19.20
C HIS A 162 -15.59 13.27 -18.43
N VAL A 163 -14.87 12.61 -17.55
CA VAL A 163 -13.81 13.22 -16.73
C VAL A 163 -12.47 12.81 -17.32
N TYR A 164 -11.61 13.77 -17.62
CA TYR A 164 -10.31 13.48 -18.20
C TYR A 164 -9.38 12.77 -17.22
N ALA A 165 -8.82 11.63 -17.67
CA ALA A 165 -7.90 10.80 -16.93
C ALA A 165 -6.43 11.18 -17.22
N PRO A 166 -5.45 10.71 -16.41
CA PRO A 166 -4.02 10.89 -16.70
C PRO A 166 -3.65 10.47 -18.11
N GLY A 167 -2.81 11.28 -18.77
CA GLY A 167 -2.47 11.17 -20.19
C GLY A 167 -3.28 12.11 -21.10
N ALA A 168 -4.40 12.66 -20.63
CA ALA A 168 -5.16 13.66 -21.39
C ALA A 168 -4.50 15.04 -21.39
N GLU A 169 -3.62 15.33 -20.44
CA GLU A 169 -2.84 16.57 -20.37
C GLU A 169 -1.93 16.76 -21.58
N ASP A 170 -1.46 15.69 -22.19
CA ASP A 170 -0.64 15.74 -23.42
C ASP A 170 -1.40 16.33 -24.61
N LEU A 171 -2.73 16.27 -24.56
CA LEU A 171 -3.64 16.86 -25.54
C LEU A 171 -4.18 18.23 -25.10
N GLY A 172 -3.69 18.76 -23.97
CA GLY A 172 -4.09 20.06 -23.44
C GLY A 172 -5.36 20.05 -22.57
N TYR A 173 -5.87 18.89 -22.20
CA TYR A 173 -7.03 18.77 -21.33
C TYR A 173 -6.66 18.85 -19.87
N LYS A 174 -7.57 19.37 -19.03
CA LYS A 174 -7.41 19.43 -17.58
C LYS A 174 -7.82 18.09 -16.97
N VAL A 175 -6.85 17.34 -16.49
CA VAL A 175 -7.03 16.05 -15.83
C VAL A 175 -7.60 16.24 -14.42
N ILE A 176 -8.40 15.26 -13.99
CA ILE A 176 -8.88 15.23 -12.61
C ILE A 176 -7.74 15.14 -11.62
N ALA A 177 -7.83 15.90 -10.54
CA ALA A 177 -6.88 15.89 -9.44
C ALA A 177 -7.59 15.99 -8.10
N LEU A 178 -7.10 15.28 -7.11
CA LEU A 178 -7.48 15.43 -5.71
C LEU A 178 -6.37 16.20 -4.99
N ASN A 179 -6.69 17.38 -4.49
CA ASN A 179 -5.76 18.19 -3.72
C ASN A 179 -6.17 18.15 -2.26
N LEU A 180 -5.35 17.53 -1.43
CA LEU A 180 -5.56 17.47 0.01
C LEU A 180 -4.72 18.56 0.70
N ASN A 181 -5.31 19.22 1.68
CA ASN A 181 -4.53 20.11 2.52
C ASN A 181 -3.55 19.31 3.37
N PRO A 182 -2.33 19.82 3.58
CA PRO A 182 -1.38 19.18 4.49
C PRO A 182 -1.99 19.01 5.88
N VAL A 183 -1.81 17.82 6.46
CA VAL A 183 -2.23 17.52 7.84
C VAL A 183 -0.97 17.18 8.62
N PRO A 184 -0.73 17.77 9.80
CA PRO A 184 0.43 17.45 10.62
C PRO A 184 0.51 15.95 10.88
N HIS A 185 1.71 15.38 10.75
CA HIS A 185 1.98 13.94 10.95
C HIS A 185 1.24 12.99 10.00
N VAL A 186 0.69 13.49 8.89
CA VAL A 186 0.14 12.65 7.83
C VAL A 186 0.96 12.84 6.56
N ARG A 187 1.56 11.77 6.08
CA ARG A 187 2.21 11.70 4.78
C ARG A 187 1.21 11.14 3.78
N PHE A 188 1.01 11.81 2.65
CA PHE A 188 0.23 11.33 1.54
C PHE A 188 1.15 10.69 0.51
N GLU A 189 0.81 9.47 0.09
CA GLU A 189 1.51 8.77 -0.98
C GLU A 189 1.09 9.30 -2.36
N PRO A 190 1.81 8.98 -3.43
CA PRO A 190 1.36 9.29 -4.78
C PRO A 190 -0.03 8.70 -5.05
N MET A 191 -0.88 9.48 -5.74
CA MET A 191 -2.23 9.03 -6.05
C MET A 191 -2.24 7.92 -7.09
N GLU A 192 -2.98 6.86 -6.82
CA GLU A 192 -3.28 5.81 -7.78
C GLU A 192 -4.60 6.10 -8.50
N PHE A 193 -4.54 6.10 -9.83
CA PHE A 193 -5.71 6.30 -10.68
C PHE A 193 -6.20 4.95 -11.19
N PRO A 194 -7.53 4.71 -11.26
CA PRO A 194 -8.06 3.50 -11.86
C PRO A 194 -7.83 3.49 -13.39
N GLU A 195 -7.99 2.33 -14.00
CA GLU A 195 -7.92 2.18 -15.45
C GLU A 195 -8.96 3.06 -16.14
N SER A 196 -8.54 3.84 -17.12
CA SER A 196 -9.39 4.75 -17.90
C SER A 196 -9.85 4.11 -19.21
N GLU A 197 -10.91 4.66 -19.79
CA GLU A 197 -11.40 4.31 -21.13
C GLU A 197 -10.83 5.30 -22.15
N ILE A 198 -10.67 4.84 -23.40
CA ILE A 198 -10.32 5.74 -24.49
C ILE A 198 -11.58 6.23 -25.18
N TYR A 199 -11.82 7.52 -25.08
CA TYR A 199 -12.88 8.21 -25.81
C TYR A 199 -12.35 8.73 -27.14
N HIS A 200 -13.01 8.37 -28.25
CA HIS A 200 -12.68 8.87 -29.56
C HIS A 200 -13.57 10.08 -29.89
N PHE A 201 -12.98 11.26 -29.92
CA PHE A 201 -13.65 12.49 -30.32
C PHE A 201 -13.53 12.67 -31.83
N GLU A 202 -14.50 12.16 -32.58
CA GLU A 202 -14.49 12.11 -34.05
C GLU A 202 -14.23 13.46 -34.73
N PRO A 203 -14.76 14.62 -34.23
CA PRO A 203 -14.54 15.90 -34.93
C PRO A 203 -13.09 16.34 -35.06
N LEU A 204 -12.23 15.91 -34.14
CA LEU A 204 -10.81 16.21 -34.15
C LEU A 204 -9.93 14.96 -34.36
N ASP A 205 -10.55 13.79 -34.52
CA ASP A 205 -9.88 12.49 -34.58
C ASP A 205 -8.94 12.25 -33.39
N GLU A 206 -9.33 12.74 -32.21
CA GLU A 206 -8.56 12.62 -30.98
C GLU A 206 -9.00 11.40 -30.16
N ARG A 207 -8.02 10.72 -29.56
CA ARG A 207 -8.22 9.61 -28.64
C ARG A 207 -7.76 10.04 -27.25
N VAL A 208 -8.73 10.21 -26.35
CA VAL A 208 -8.50 10.84 -25.05
C VAL A 208 -8.83 9.87 -23.93
N PRO A 209 -7.92 9.65 -22.96
CA PRO A 209 -8.24 8.84 -21.77
C PRO A 209 -9.24 9.58 -20.86
N VAL A 210 -10.34 8.89 -20.53
CA VAL A 210 -11.44 9.46 -19.76
C VAL A 210 -12.09 8.43 -18.82
N TYR A 211 -12.90 8.94 -17.88
CA TYR A 211 -13.85 8.17 -17.08
C TYR A 211 -15.27 8.61 -17.45
N GLN A 212 -16.09 7.69 -17.94
CA GLN A 212 -17.49 7.92 -18.32
C GLN A 212 -18.49 7.21 -17.39
N ARG A 213 -17.99 6.29 -16.60
CA ARG A 213 -18.74 5.50 -15.61
C ARG A 213 -18.26 5.84 -14.21
N PRO A 214 -19.03 5.49 -13.16
CA PRO A 214 -18.58 5.66 -11.79
C PRO A 214 -17.19 5.04 -11.57
N PHE A 215 -16.30 5.79 -10.93
CA PHE A 215 -14.94 5.36 -10.62
C PHE A 215 -14.53 5.86 -9.23
N THR A 216 -13.47 5.28 -8.68
CA THR A 216 -12.99 5.66 -7.35
C THR A 216 -11.52 6.04 -7.44
N LEU A 217 -11.19 7.22 -6.93
CA LEU A 217 -9.82 7.62 -6.64
C LEU A 217 -9.48 7.16 -5.23
N ILE A 218 -8.31 6.58 -5.05
CA ILE A 218 -7.82 6.15 -3.74
C ILE A 218 -6.52 6.90 -3.44
N GLN A 219 -6.55 7.70 -2.39
CA GLN A 219 -5.39 8.38 -1.86
C GLN A 219 -4.91 7.65 -0.62
N GLU A 220 -3.74 7.03 -0.71
CA GLU A 220 -3.10 6.45 0.47
C GLU A 220 -2.44 7.50 1.34
N ALA A 221 -2.47 7.25 2.63
CA ALA A 221 -1.86 8.09 3.64
C ALA A 221 -1.31 7.26 4.80
N VAL A 222 -0.28 7.77 5.43
CA VAL A 222 0.37 7.18 6.60
C VAL A 222 0.38 8.18 7.73
N VAL A 223 0.03 7.76 8.94
CA VAL A 223 0.28 8.57 10.13
C VAL A 223 1.74 8.38 10.50
N ALA A 224 2.57 9.35 10.14
CA ALA A 224 3.99 9.35 10.40
C ALA A 224 4.30 9.40 11.90
N GLY A 225 5.49 8.93 12.27
CA GLY A 225 6.01 9.06 13.63
C GLY A 225 6.37 10.50 14.02
N THR A 226 7.17 10.62 15.02
CA THR A 226 7.74 11.91 15.40
C THR A 226 8.68 12.45 14.31
N PRO A 227 8.94 13.76 14.27
CA PRO A 227 9.93 14.34 13.34
C PRO A 227 11.29 13.65 13.37
N GLU A 228 11.71 13.16 14.53
CA GLU A 228 12.96 12.40 14.69
C GLU A 228 12.92 11.05 13.94
N THR A 229 11.75 10.41 13.87
CA THR A 229 11.58 9.17 13.09
C THR A 229 11.60 9.45 11.58
N GLU A 230 11.02 10.56 11.14
CA GLU A 230 11.04 10.98 9.72
C GLU A 230 12.44 11.37 9.27
N GLU A 231 13.20 12.07 10.14
CA GLU A 231 14.58 12.48 9.85
C GLU A 231 15.52 11.26 9.81
N ALA A 232 15.27 10.25 10.64
CA ALA A 232 16.01 9.00 10.61
C ALA A 232 15.69 8.17 9.35
N LEU A 233 14.44 8.18 8.89
CA LEU A 233 14.03 7.51 7.63
C LEU A 233 14.67 8.17 6.40
N ALA A 234 14.69 9.51 6.35
CA ALA A 234 15.32 10.25 5.25
C ALA A 234 16.83 10.02 5.14
N GLN A 235 17.45 9.44 6.14
CA GLN A 235 18.87 9.05 6.15
C GLN A 235 19.10 7.60 5.69
N LEU A 236 18.02 6.82 5.48
CA LEU A 236 18.09 5.43 4.99
C LEU A 236 17.97 5.36 3.45
N ASP A 237 17.54 6.43 2.78
CA ASP A 237 17.57 6.61 1.33
C ASP A 237 18.96 7.13 0.90
#